data_a7a8a0c038fa485e8e4a1644e0bb774c
#
_entry.id   a7a8a0c038fa485e8e4a1644e0bb774c
#
_cell.length_a   1.000
_cell.length_b   1.000
_cell.length_c   1.000
_cell.angle_alpha   90.00
_cell.angle_beta   90.00
_cell.angle_gamma   90.00
#
_symmetry.space_group_name_H-M   'P 1'
#
loop_
_entity.id
_entity.type
_entity.pdbx_description
1 polymer ?
#
loop_
_entity_poly.entity_id
_entity_poly.type
_entity_poly.pdbx_seq_one_letter_code
_entity_poly.pdbx_strand_id
1 'polypeptide(L)'
;MDEAFSALDPLIRFDMQSILLELQKELHKTIIFITHDLDEALRLGDNIAILRDGAMIQQGDAQEIVLKPADDYIADFTKDINRAKVIRLTGLKSPVSGYDGPTLPGSTVLEDALSPLAQAPDQTIGVTDKTGAVTGTVNLTQAIEALHG
;
A
#
# COMPACT_ATOMS: atom_id res chain seq x y z
N MET A 1 8.25 1.48 20.13
CA MET A 1 7.05 2.18 20.66
C MET A 1 5.94 1.14 20.68
N ASP A 2 5.37 0.90 21.84
CA ASP A 2 4.35 -0.12 22.05
C ASP A 2 3.00 0.59 22.22
N GLU A 3 2.05 0.28 21.33
CA GLU A 3 0.67 0.84 21.30
C GLU A 3 0.60 2.37 21.56
N ALA A 4 1.52 3.12 20.98
CA ALA A 4 1.74 4.54 21.33
C ALA A 4 0.52 5.45 21.09
N PHE A 5 -0.41 5.03 20.22
CA PHE A 5 -1.58 5.82 19.84
C PHE A 5 -2.91 5.23 20.32
N SER A 6 -2.91 4.09 21.02
CA SER A 6 -4.13 3.35 21.37
C SER A 6 -5.10 4.16 22.25
N ALA A 7 -4.59 5.06 23.08
CA ALA A 7 -5.39 5.89 23.99
C ALA A 7 -5.87 7.23 23.39
N LEU A 8 -5.54 7.51 22.12
CA LEU A 8 -5.88 8.78 21.49
C LEU A 8 -7.22 8.70 20.74
N ASP A 9 -7.91 9.84 20.69
CA ASP A 9 -9.04 10.05 19.79
C ASP A 9 -8.63 9.81 18.33
N PRO A 10 -9.48 9.24 17.46
CA PRO A 10 -9.12 8.90 16.08
C PRO A 10 -8.56 10.06 15.26
N LEU A 11 -9.06 11.28 15.44
CA LEU A 11 -8.58 12.46 14.73
C LEU A 11 -7.16 12.84 15.19
N ILE A 12 -6.96 12.92 16.50
CA ILE A 12 -5.65 13.20 17.10
C ILE A 12 -4.64 12.12 16.75
N ARG A 13 -5.07 10.85 16.74
CA ARG A 13 -4.25 9.71 16.32
C ARG A 13 -3.73 9.90 14.89
N PHE A 14 -4.62 10.25 13.96
CA PHE A 14 -4.26 10.49 12.56
C PHE A 14 -3.22 11.60 12.41
N ASP A 15 -3.38 12.72 13.13
CA ASP A 15 -2.45 13.85 13.09
C ASP A 15 -1.08 13.47 13.66
N MET A 16 -1.05 12.78 14.79
CA MET A 16 0.18 12.30 15.43
C MET A 16 0.94 11.30 14.56
N GLN A 17 0.24 10.40 13.88
CA GLN A 17 0.84 9.47 12.91
C GLN A 17 1.46 10.22 11.73
N SER A 18 0.80 11.26 11.22
CA SER A 18 1.33 12.09 10.14
C SER A 18 2.63 12.80 10.56
N ILE A 19 2.65 13.37 11.75
CA ILE A 19 3.86 14.00 12.33
C ILE A 19 5.00 12.98 12.48
N LEU A 20 4.69 11.75 12.93
CA LEU A 20 5.69 10.69 13.06
C LEU A 20 6.31 10.32 11.71
N LEU A 21 5.50 10.21 10.65
CA LEU A 21 5.99 9.93 9.29
C LEU A 21 6.88 11.06 8.74
N GLU A 22 6.55 12.32 9.03
CA GLU A 22 7.39 13.46 8.66
C GLU A 22 8.73 13.44 9.40
N LEU A 23 8.70 13.23 10.71
CA LEU A 23 9.90 13.13 11.54
C LEU A 23 10.81 11.97 11.11
N GLN A 24 10.23 10.83 10.74
CA GLN A 24 10.99 9.68 10.25
C GLN A 24 11.76 10.02 8.96
N LYS A 25 11.12 10.74 8.03
CA LYS A 25 11.77 11.19 6.79
C LYS A 25 12.96 12.11 7.05
N GLU A 26 12.84 12.99 8.05
CA GLU A 26 13.92 13.92 8.40
C GLU A 26 15.06 13.24 9.16
N LEU A 27 14.71 12.39 10.13
CA LEU A 27 15.69 11.83 11.05
C LEU A 27 16.40 10.58 10.50
N HIS A 28 15.85 9.93 9.47
CA HIS A 28 16.38 8.67 8.89
C HIS A 28 16.67 7.59 9.95
N LYS A 29 15.81 7.47 10.94
CA LYS A 29 15.95 6.51 12.04
C LYS A 29 15.07 5.30 11.82
N THR A 30 15.58 4.12 12.22
CA THR A 30 14.76 2.92 12.31
C THR A 30 13.89 3.00 13.55
N ILE A 31 12.59 2.89 13.37
CA ILE A 31 11.59 2.88 14.45
C ILE A 31 10.90 1.52 14.43
N ILE A 32 10.89 0.85 15.58
CA ILE A 32 10.06 -0.34 15.77
C ILE A 32 8.78 0.10 16.44
N PHE A 33 7.65 -0.16 15.77
CA PHE A 33 6.32 0.19 16.23
C PHE A 33 5.51 -1.10 16.47
N ILE A 34 4.86 -1.22 17.61
CA ILE A 34 4.02 -2.35 17.96
C ILE A 34 2.58 -1.85 18.10
N THR A 35 1.67 -2.48 17.40
CA THR A 35 0.24 -2.17 17.44
C THR A 35 -0.58 -3.42 17.17
N HIS A 36 -1.82 -3.45 17.64
CA HIS A 36 -2.82 -4.45 17.27
C HIS A 36 -3.77 -3.94 16.18
N ASP A 37 -3.60 -2.69 15.76
CA ASP A 37 -4.39 -2.03 14.71
C ASP A 37 -3.69 -2.19 13.36
N LEU A 38 -4.31 -2.94 12.45
CA LEU A 38 -3.73 -3.22 11.13
C LEU A 38 -3.68 -1.97 10.24
N ASP A 39 -4.70 -1.10 10.27
CA ASP A 39 -4.70 0.14 9.50
C ASP A 39 -3.52 1.03 9.90
N GLU A 40 -3.21 1.07 11.19
CA GLU A 40 -2.07 1.78 11.74
C GLU A 40 -0.74 1.17 11.23
N ALA A 41 -0.61 -0.16 11.28
CA ALA A 41 0.56 -0.85 10.77
C ALA A 41 0.78 -0.62 9.26
N LEU A 42 -0.29 -0.73 8.45
CA LEU A 42 -0.25 -0.51 6.99
C LEU A 42 0.08 0.94 6.62
N ARG A 43 -0.29 1.90 7.48
CA ARG A 43 -0.03 3.31 7.26
C ARG A 43 1.40 3.72 7.63
N LEU A 44 1.91 3.21 8.75
CA LEU A 44 3.17 3.65 9.35
C LEU A 44 4.37 2.79 8.92
N GLY A 45 4.14 1.49 8.66
CA GLY A 45 5.23 0.55 8.46
C GLY A 45 5.74 0.51 7.02
N ASP A 46 7.04 0.69 6.83
CA ASP A 46 7.72 0.34 5.58
C ASP A 46 7.83 -1.20 5.43
N ASN A 47 7.95 -1.89 6.56
CA ASN A 47 7.98 -3.35 6.65
C ASN A 47 7.15 -3.79 7.86
N ILE A 48 6.21 -4.68 7.64
CA ILE A 48 5.23 -5.12 8.62
C ILE A 48 5.47 -6.59 8.92
N ALA A 49 5.51 -6.94 10.20
CA ALA A 49 5.55 -8.33 10.67
C ALA A 49 4.28 -8.64 11.44
N ILE A 50 3.53 -9.65 10.99
CA ILE A 50 2.31 -10.13 11.65
C ILE A 50 2.66 -11.35 12.48
N LEU A 51 2.37 -11.26 13.79
CA LEU A 51 2.63 -12.31 14.76
C LEU A 51 1.31 -12.88 15.28
N ARG A 52 1.29 -14.20 15.46
CA ARG A 52 0.19 -14.93 16.13
C ARG A 52 0.77 -16.02 17.00
N ASP A 53 0.29 -16.13 18.24
CA ASP A 53 0.73 -17.13 19.22
C ASP A 53 2.26 -17.19 19.40
N GLY A 54 2.92 -16.02 19.34
CA GLY A 54 4.38 -15.91 19.49
C GLY A 54 5.20 -16.28 18.24
N ALA A 55 4.55 -16.65 17.14
CA ALA A 55 5.21 -16.96 15.87
C ALA A 55 4.94 -15.84 14.84
N MET A 56 5.95 -15.57 14.01
CA MET A 56 5.80 -14.70 12.85
C MET A 56 5.09 -15.47 11.73
N ILE A 57 3.92 -14.98 11.30
CA ILE A 57 3.10 -15.61 10.26
C ILE A 57 3.45 -15.03 8.89
N GLN A 58 3.58 -13.71 8.80
CA GLN A 58 3.94 -13.04 7.54
C GLN A 58 4.76 -11.79 7.83
N GLN A 59 5.66 -11.48 6.92
CA GLN A 59 6.42 -10.22 6.91
C GLN A 59 6.47 -9.70 5.47
N GLY A 60 6.33 -8.39 5.29
CA GLY A 60 6.41 -7.74 4.00
C GLY A 60 5.98 -6.28 4.07
N ASP A 61 5.92 -5.61 2.93
CA ASP A 61 5.32 -4.28 2.84
C ASP A 61 3.77 -4.37 2.88
N ALA A 62 3.13 -3.21 2.98
CA ALA A 62 1.66 -3.12 3.06
C ALA A 62 0.97 -3.79 1.86
N GLN A 63 1.52 -3.68 0.64
CA GLN A 63 0.94 -4.30 -0.55
C GLN A 63 1.09 -5.82 -0.54
N GLU A 64 2.25 -6.33 -0.13
CA GLU A 64 2.49 -7.78 -0.03
C GLU A 64 1.52 -8.43 0.94
N ILE A 65 1.30 -7.79 2.10
CA ILE A 65 0.34 -8.27 3.10
C ILE A 65 -1.09 -8.32 2.53
N VAL A 66 -1.52 -7.28 1.81
CA VAL A 66 -2.90 -7.16 1.32
C VAL A 66 -3.15 -7.96 0.04
N LEU A 67 -2.16 -8.02 -0.88
CA LEU A 67 -2.31 -8.70 -2.18
C LEU A 67 -1.98 -10.19 -2.13
N LYS A 68 -1.13 -10.61 -1.18
CA LYS A 68 -0.63 -11.98 -1.09
C LYS A 68 -0.65 -12.47 0.36
N PRO A 69 -1.85 -12.56 0.97
CA PRO A 69 -1.94 -13.08 2.34
C PRO A 69 -1.38 -14.50 2.42
N ALA A 70 -0.60 -14.76 3.47
CA ALA A 70 0.11 -16.04 3.64
C ALA A 70 -0.85 -17.20 4.00
N ASP A 71 -1.96 -16.89 4.65
CA ASP A 71 -2.99 -17.85 5.04
C ASP A 71 -4.37 -17.19 5.16
N ASP A 72 -5.41 -18.00 5.42
CA ASP A 72 -6.79 -17.53 5.57
C ASP A 72 -6.94 -16.56 6.75
N TYR A 73 -6.12 -16.69 7.79
CA TYR A 73 -6.12 -15.76 8.93
C TYR A 73 -5.71 -14.34 8.49
N ILE A 74 -4.64 -14.23 7.70
CA ILE A 74 -4.19 -12.93 7.17
C ILE A 74 -5.21 -12.38 6.16
N ALA A 75 -5.79 -13.23 5.32
CA ALA A 75 -6.84 -12.84 4.39
C ALA A 75 -8.06 -12.26 5.12
N ASP A 76 -8.52 -12.93 6.18
CA ASP A 76 -9.61 -12.44 7.04
C ASP A 76 -9.24 -11.15 7.77
N PHE A 77 -7.99 -11.04 8.23
CA PHE A 77 -7.50 -9.88 8.96
C PHE A 77 -7.40 -8.64 8.06
N THR A 78 -7.18 -8.83 6.75
CA THR A 78 -7.06 -7.74 5.77
C THR A 78 -8.34 -7.44 4.98
N LYS A 79 -9.42 -8.20 5.17
CA LYS A 79 -10.64 -8.09 4.34
C LYS A 79 -11.35 -6.74 4.43
N ASP A 80 -11.31 -6.09 5.61
CA ASP A 80 -11.99 -4.81 5.86
C ASP A 80 -11.12 -3.60 5.51
N ILE A 81 -9.88 -3.83 5.07
CA ILE A 81 -8.95 -2.76 4.68
C ILE A 81 -9.40 -2.10 3.38
N ASN A 82 -9.32 -0.78 3.33
CA ASN A 82 -9.51 -0.04 2.08
C ASN A 82 -8.32 -0.27 1.14
N ARG A 83 -8.40 -1.33 0.35
CA ARG A 83 -7.37 -1.75 -0.61
C ARG A 83 -6.95 -0.64 -1.57
N ALA A 84 -7.89 0.24 -1.98
CA ALA A 84 -7.59 1.35 -2.87
C ALA A 84 -6.55 2.33 -2.32
N LYS A 85 -6.49 2.48 -0.99
CA LYS A 85 -5.52 3.37 -0.31
C LYS A 85 -4.16 2.71 -0.06
N VAL A 86 -4.09 1.39 -0.08
CA VAL A 86 -2.86 0.62 0.21
C VAL A 86 -2.16 0.20 -1.06
N ILE A 87 -2.91 -0.31 -2.05
CA ILE A 87 -2.35 -0.86 -3.27
C ILE A 87 -1.83 0.26 -4.17
N ARG A 88 -0.59 0.11 -4.63
CA ARG A 88 0.08 1.02 -5.56
C ARG A 88 0.22 0.37 -6.92
N LEU A 89 0.30 1.18 -7.99
CA LEU A 89 0.42 0.70 -9.36
C LEU A 89 1.63 -0.22 -9.58
N THR A 90 2.73 0.02 -8.85
CA THR A 90 3.93 -0.83 -8.95
C THR A 90 3.67 -2.30 -8.59
N GLY A 91 2.70 -2.58 -7.69
CA GLY A 91 2.33 -3.95 -7.30
C GLY A 91 1.42 -4.68 -8.30
N LEU A 92 0.76 -3.94 -9.19
CA LEU A 92 -0.22 -4.46 -10.16
C LEU A 92 0.31 -4.54 -11.59
N LYS A 93 1.39 -3.83 -11.89
CA LYS A 93 1.88 -3.66 -13.26
C LYS A 93 2.25 -4.98 -13.93
N SER A 94 1.83 -5.11 -15.18
CA SER A 94 2.32 -6.14 -16.10
C SER A 94 3.52 -5.58 -16.87
N PRO A 95 4.60 -6.36 -17.06
CA PRO A 95 5.74 -5.91 -17.87
C PRO A 95 5.32 -5.57 -19.30
N VAL A 96 5.82 -4.45 -19.82
CA VAL A 96 5.58 -4.03 -21.19
C VAL A 96 6.84 -3.41 -21.79
N SER A 97 6.99 -3.51 -23.11
CA SER A 97 8.01 -2.81 -23.89
C SER A 97 7.34 -1.85 -24.84
N GLY A 98 7.79 -0.58 -24.84
CA GLY A 98 7.37 0.39 -25.85
C GLY A 98 5.94 0.94 -25.66
N TYR A 99 5.51 1.21 -24.43
CA TYR A 99 4.24 1.90 -24.18
C TYR A 99 4.38 3.42 -24.39
N ASP A 100 3.48 4.00 -25.21
CA ASP A 100 3.47 5.42 -25.60
C ASP A 100 2.18 6.15 -25.20
N GLY A 101 1.46 5.64 -24.23
CA GLY A 101 0.24 6.23 -23.68
C GLY A 101 0.48 7.06 -22.41
N PRO A 102 -0.62 7.51 -21.76
CA PRO A 102 -0.54 8.24 -20.50
C PRO A 102 0.14 7.41 -19.42
N THR A 103 0.91 8.06 -18.53
CA THR A 103 1.70 7.41 -17.50
C THR A 103 1.40 7.98 -16.12
N LEU A 104 1.56 7.14 -15.07
CA LEU A 104 1.56 7.54 -13.67
C LEU A 104 2.75 6.93 -12.93
N PRO A 105 3.25 7.62 -11.88
CA PRO A 105 4.27 7.04 -11.01
C PRO A 105 3.81 5.72 -10.38
N GLY A 106 4.70 4.74 -10.30
CA GLY A 106 4.39 3.44 -9.65
C GLY A 106 4.04 3.55 -8.17
N SER A 107 4.41 4.65 -7.52
CA SER A 107 4.03 4.98 -6.13
C SER A 107 2.58 5.46 -5.98
N THR A 108 1.89 5.78 -7.08
CA THR A 108 0.48 6.21 -7.05
C THR A 108 -0.40 5.11 -6.48
N VAL A 109 -1.23 5.45 -5.49
CA VAL A 109 -2.20 4.52 -4.92
C VAL A 109 -3.37 4.31 -5.90
N LEU A 110 -4.02 3.17 -5.77
CA LEU A 110 -5.09 2.78 -6.68
C LEU A 110 -6.28 3.74 -6.64
N GLU A 111 -6.61 4.29 -5.47
CA GLU A 111 -7.66 5.30 -5.30
C GLU A 111 -7.46 6.50 -6.25
N ASP A 112 -6.24 7.02 -6.34
CA ASP A 112 -5.90 8.15 -7.21
C ASP A 112 -5.76 7.76 -8.69
N ALA A 113 -5.49 6.49 -8.97
CA ALA A 113 -5.30 5.98 -10.33
C ALA A 113 -6.60 5.60 -11.05
N LEU A 114 -7.70 5.31 -10.32
CA LEU A 114 -8.96 4.83 -10.92
C LEU A 114 -9.54 5.81 -11.95
N SER A 115 -9.60 7.10 -11.62
CA SER A 115 -10.14 8.11 -12.52
C SER A 115 -9.28 8.30 -13.79
N PRO A 116 -7.94 8.46 -13.69
CA PRO A 116 -7.07 8.43 -14.85
C PRO A 116 -7.17 7.17 -15.71
N LEU A 117 -7.25 5.98 -15.07
CA LEU A 117 -7.42 4.70 -15.76
C LEU A 117 -8.70 4.63 -16.58
N ALA A 118 -9.83 5.06 -15.98
CA ALA A 118 -11.11 5.06 -16.67
C ALA A 118 -11.17 6.01 -17.89
N GLN A 119 -10.36 7.08 -17.87
CA GLN A 119 -10.28 8.08 -18.94
C GLN A 119 -9.20 7.80 -19.97
N ALA A 120 -8.26 6.91 -19.66
CA ALA A 120 -7.16 6.59 -20.57
C ALA A 120 -7.61 5.82 -21.80
N PRO A 121 -6.94 5.97 -22.97
CA PRO A 121 -7.15 5.10 -24.11
C PRO A 121 -7.00 3.63 -23.71
N ASP A 122 -7.93 2.78 -24.18
CA ASP A 122 -7.97 1.35 -23.85
C ASP A 122 -7.98 1.06 -22.33
N GLN A 123 -8.34 2.06 -21.52
CA GLN A 123 -8.37 1.97 -20.05
C GLN A 123 -7.05 1.44 -19.47
N THR A 124 -5.93 1.85 -20.06
CA THR A 124 -4.59 1.39 -19.70
C THR A 124 -3.66 2.58 -19.46
N ILE A 125 -2.82 2.48 -18.44
CA ILE A 125 -1.82 3.48 -18.05
C ILE A 125 -0.46 2.83 -17.91
N GLY A 126 0.58 3.52 -18.40
CA GLY A 126 1.97 3.17 -18.15
C GLY A 126 2.38 3.51 -16.70
N VAL A 127 3.15 2.62 -16.11
CA VAL A 127 3.67 2.77 -14.73
C VAL A 127 5.15 3.13 -14.80
N THR A 128 5.51 4.28 -14.27
CA THR A 128 6.90 4.76 -14.27
C THR A 128 7.61 4.48 -12.95
N ASP A 129 8.92 4.29 -13.03
CA ASP A 129 9.81 4.27 -11.88
C ASP A 129 10.20 5.69 -11.43
N LYS A 130 11.10 5.78 -10.45
CA LYS A 130 11.61 7.07 -9.92
C LYS A 130 12.41 7.88 -10.95
N THR A 131 12.87 7.28 -12.05
CA THR A 131 13.59 7.94 -13.13
C THR A 131 12.66 8.43 -14.25
N GLY A 132 11.37 8.09 -14.18
CA GLY A 132 10.37 8.38 -15.22
C GLY A 132 10.32 7.33 -16.34
N ALA A 133 11.10 6.26 -16.24
CA ALA A 133 11.07 5.18 -17.22
C ALA A 133 9.82 4.30 -17.02
N VAL A 134 9.13 3.96 -18.12
CA VAL A 134 7.98 3.05 -18.07
C VAL A 134 8.47 1.63 -17.80
N THR A 135 8.01 1.04 -16.71
CA THR A 135 8.40 -0.30 -16.24
C THR A 135 7.30 -1.35 -16.40
N GLY A 136 6.12 -0.94 -16.83
CA GLY A 136 4.98 -1.80 -17.06
C GLY A 136 3.72 -1.01 -17.31
N THR A 137 2.59 -1.69 -17.44
CA THR A 137 1.25 -1.10 -17.58
C THR A 137 0.27 -1.70 -16.58
N VAL A 138 -0.75 -0.93 -16.25
CA VAL A 138 -1.92 -1.38 -15.48
C VAL A 138 -3.16 -1.02 -16.27
N ASN A 139 -4.12 -1.92 -16.37
CA ASN A 139 -5.43 -1.65 -16.95
C ASN A 139 -6.52 -1.60 -15.87
N LEU A 140 -7.70 -1.07 -16.25
CA LEU A 140 -8.82 -0.89 -15.31
C LEU A 140 -9.32 -2.23 -14.76
N THR A 141 -9.32 -3.30 -15.54
CA THR A 141 -9.73 -4.64 -15.08
C THR A 141 -8.83 -5.14 -13.96
N GLN A 142 -7.50 -5.06 -14.12
CA GLN A 142 -6.53 -5.42 -13.08
C GLN A 142 -6.74 -4.59 -11.81
N ALA A 143 -7.03 -3.29 -11.97
CA ALA A 143 -7.30 -2.40 -10.85
C ALA A 143 -8.56 -2.82 -10.07
N ILE A 144 -9.64 -3.16 -10.78
CA ILE A 144 -10.90 -3.62 -10.18
C ILE A 144 -10.73 -4.98 -9.50
N GLU A 145 -10.06 -5.94 -10.14
CA GLU A 145 -9.78 -7.25 -9.55
C GLU A 145 -8.99 -7.13 -8.24
N ALA A 146 -7.98 -6.27 -8.20
CA ALA A 146 -7.19 -6.04 -7.01
C ALA A 146 -7.99 -5.43 -5.83
N LEU A 147 -9.07 -4.70 -6.11
CA LEU A 147 -9.96 -4.16 -5.07
C LEU A 147 -10.83 -5.25 -4.43
N HIS A 148 -11.17 -6.28 -5.19
CA HIS A 148 -12.08 -7.33 -4.70
C HIS A 148 -11.34 -8.51 -4.05
N GLY A 149 -10.08 -8.71 -4.37
CA GLY A 149 -9.16 -9.67 -3.75
C GLY A 149 -9.35 -11.09 -4.15
#